data_3057a84d80f4988b4be6cca7a73e08be
#
_entry.id   3057a84d80f4988b4be6cca7a73e08be
#
_cell.length_a   1.000
_cell.length_b   1.000
_cell.length_c   1.000
_cell.angle_alpha   90.00
_cell.angle_beta   90.00
_cell.angle_gamma   90.00
#
_symmetry.space_group_name_H-M   'P 1'
#
loop_
_entity.id
_entity.type
_entity.pdbx_description
1 polymer ?
#
loop_
_entity_poly.entity_id
_entity_poly.type
_entity_poly.pdbx_seq_one_letter_code
_entity_poly.pdbx_strand_id
1 'polypeptide(L)'
;MKRTISLIITLFALSISAQQNLYIGSYYVTTTEEEKLYGDGGDKWTNRLPIICDMFNFVQPEVLGLQSLTEAQLSKIKLRLTAHNAATDILYNKNTIQLDTCGTLEGLPEGSTCSWAKFTKGEKDFYVFNVCFQTDLTNATTAATAVRTAIAEMNPGNLPTFVLGYLGVSDGKTPYSRIIAKYNDCYTKAPVVSAEYGTVNNFDLAANHSSDRYDFVFASRNISVLAYGQLQYSYFTQESDGTNKRRLPSTHFPVMAKVKLP
;
A
#
# COMPACT_ATOMS: atom_id res chain seq x y z
N MET A 1 -20.36 70.33 -7.30
CA MET A 1 -20.14 69.22 -6.37
C MET A 1 -20.21 67.87 -7.12
N LYS A 2 -19.07 67.26 -7.45
CA LYS A 2 -19.04 65.96 -8.11
C LYS A 2 -18.93 64.88 -7.03
N ARG A 3 -19.95 64.01 -6.90
CA ARG A 3 -19.94 62.86 -5.99
C ARG A 3 -19.24 61.69 -6.71
N THR A 4 -18.08 61.30 -6.17
CA THR A 4 -17.36 60.09 -6.57
C THR A 4 -17.97 58.91 -5.84
N ILE A 5 -18.60 57.98 -6.57
CA ILE A 5 -19.08 56.73 -6.03
C ILE A 5 -17.94 55.74 -6.08
N SER A 6 -17.38 55.35 -4.92
CA SER A 6 -16.34 54.31 -4.83
C SER A 6 -17.02 52.95 -4.78
N LEU A 7 -16.87 52.16 -5.82
CA LEU A 7 -17.38 50.78 -5.92
C LEU A 7 -16.36 49.84 -5.26
N ILE A 8 -16.65 49.36 -4.06
CA ILE A 8 -15.84 48.35 -3.39
C ILE A 8 -16.27 46.98 -3.94
N ILE A 9 -15.45 46.43 -4.84
CA ILE A 9 -15.61 45.06 -5.31
C ILE A 9 -14.96 44.14 -4.28
N THR A 10 -15.77 43.49 -3.44
CA THR A 10 -15.29 42.42 -2.56
C THR A 10 -15.12 41.15 -3.39
N LEU A 11 -13.89 40.81 -3.75
CA LEU A 11 -13.57 39.51 -4.34
C LEU A 11 -13.72 38.45 -3.24
N PHE A 12 -14.80 37.69 -3.28
CA PHE A 12 -14.89 36.41 -2.57
C PHE A 12 -14.01 35.43 -3.36
N ALA A 13 -12.80 35.18 -2.87
CA ALA A 13 -12.00 34.04 -3.30
C ALA A 13 -12.71 32.77 -2.78
N LEU A 14 -13.54 32.16 -3.62
CA LEU A 14 -13.98 30.79 -3.45
C LEU A 14 -12.73 29.92 -3.58
N SER A 15 -12.14 29.53 -2.46
CA SER A 15 -11.14 28.47 -2.43
C SER A 15 -11.86 27.17 -2.82
N ILE A 16 -11.87 26.87 -4.13
CA ILE A 16 -12.20 25.54 -4.63
C ILE A 16 -11.05 24.67 -4.14
N SER A 17 -11.28 23.97 -3.03
CA SER A 17 -10.36 22.92 -2.57
C SER A 17 -10.21 21.92 -3.73
N ALA A 18 -9.13 22.04 -4.47
CA ALA A 18 -8.86 21.13 -5.59
C ALA A 18 -8.78 19.70 -5.03
N GLN A 19 -9.66 18.84 -5.50
CA GLN A 19 -9.63 17.42 -5.16
C GLN A 19 -8.28 16.86 -5.59
N GLN A 20 -7.56 16.21 -4.67
CA GLN A 20 -6.23 15.71 -4.96
C GLN A 20 -6.26 14.21 -5.21
N ASN A 21 -5.73 13.82 -6.36
CA ASN A 21 -5.50 12.41 -6.65
C ASN A 21 -4.34 11.89 -5.79
N LEU A 22 -4.46 10.66 -5.32
CA LEU A 22 -3.41 9.94 -4.61
C LEU A 22 -3.24 8.57 -5.26
N TYR A 23 -1.98 8.16 -5.51
CA TYR A 23 -1.64 6.83 -5.99
C TYR A 23 -0.97 6.05 -4.86
N ILE A 24 -1.68 5.06 -4.33
CA ILE A 24 -1.34 4.36 -3.11
C ILE A 24 -1.36 2.84 -3.32
N GLY A 25 -0.49 2.10 -2.64
CA GLY A 25 -0.42 0.65 -2.82
C GLY A 25 0.12 -0.11 -1.63
N SER A 26 0.13 -1.42 -1.80
CA SER A 26 0.61 -2.41 -0.85
C SER A 26 1.48 -3.44 -1.58
N TYR A 27 2.58 -3.85 -0.96
CA TYR A 27 3.49 -4.84 -1.52
C TYR A 27 4.16 -5.71 -0.46
N TYR A 28 3.90 -7.00 -0.53
CA TYR A 28 4.59 -8.03 0.24
C TYR A 28 5.92 -8.36 -0.46
N VAL A 29 7.05 -7.99 0.17
CA VAL A 29 8.37 -8.00 -0.47
C VAL A 29 8.98 -9.40 -0.51
N THR A 30 8.65 -10.27 0.41
CA THR A 30 9.28 -11.56 0.69
C THR A 30 10.68 -11.40 1.27
N THR A 31 10.88 -11.83 2.52
CA THR A 31 12.18 -11.77 3.19
C THR A 31 13.21 -12.69 2.53
N THR A 32 14.48 -12.48 2.85
CA THR A 32 15.59 -13.37 2.41
C THR A 32 15.49 -14.76 3.03
N GLU A 33 14.81 -14.92 4.15
CA GLU A 33 14.58 -16.23 4.75
C GLU A 33 13.42 -16.96 4.07
N GLU A 34 12.33 -16.25 3.78
CA GLU A 34 11.20 -16.82 3.04
C GLU A 34 11.59 -17.26 1.63
N GLU A 35 12.42 -16.49 0.90
CA GLU A 35 12.82 -16.87 -0.46
C GLU A 35 13.49 -18.25 -0.52
N LYS A 36 14.15 -18.68 0.56
CA LYS A 36 14.80 -20.00 0.64
C LYS A 36 13.82 -21.16 0.64
N LEU A 37 12.57 -20.94 1.04
CA LEU A 37 11.54 -21.96 1.08
C LEU A 37 11.07 -22.38 -0.31
N TYR A 38 11.35 -21.57 -1.33
CA TYR A 38 10.88 -21.79 -2.70
C TYR A 38 11.95 -22.42 -3.63
N GLY A 39 13.13 -22.74 -3.10
CA GLY A 39 14.21 -23.39 -3.85
C GLY A 39 14.52 -22.67 -5.17
N ASP A 40 14.54 -23.43 -6.28
CA ASP A 40 14.80 -22.87 -7.61
C ASP A 40 13.66 -22.00 -8.18
N GLY A 41 12.48 -22.02 -7.58
CA GLY A 41 11.35 -21.13 -7.95
C GLY A 41 11.61 -19.71 -7.52
N GLY A 42 12.19 -19.53 -6.32
CA GLY A 42 12.57 -18.23 -5.79
C GLY A 42 13.85 -17.70 -6.43
N ASP A 43 14.04 -16.40 -6.35
CA ASP A 43 15.27 -15.76 -6.76
C ASP A 43 15.89 -15.00 -5.59
N LYS A 44 17.21 -14.87 -5.62
CA LYS A 44 17.95 -14.21 -4.55
C LYS A 44 17.58 -12.73 -4.48
N TRP A 45 17.54 -12.20 -3.27
CA TRP A 45 17.30 -10.81 -3.02
C TRP A 45 18.15 -9.86 -3.89
N THR A 46 19.41 -10.21 -4.10
CA THR A 46 20.33 -9.43 -4.94
C THR A 46 19.84 -9.23 -6.37
N ASN A 47 19.10 -10.19 -6.92
CA ASN A 47 18.52 -10.12 -8.25
C ASN A 47 17.14 -9.46 -8.22
N ARG A 48 16.35 -9.70 -7.17
CA ARG A 48 15.00 -9.15 -7.01
C ARG A 48 15.01 -7.65 -6.72
N LEU A 49 15.95 -7.17 -5.89
CA LEU A 49 16.03 -5.77 -5.47
C LEU A 49 16.06 -4.75 -6.61
N PRO A 50 16.92 -4.85 -7.65
CA PRO A 50 16.90 -3.90 -8.75
C PRO A 50 15.55 -3.90 -9.47
N ILE A 51 14.95 -5.06 -9.69
CA ILE A 51 13.69 -5.23 -10.41
C ILE A 51 12.53 -4.58 -9.64
N ILE A 52 12.46 -4.81 -8.31
CA ILE A 52 11.48 -4.17 -7.43
C ILE A 52 11.62 -2.64 -7.49
N CYS A 53 12.85 -2.15 -7.41
CA CYS A 53 13.09 -0.71 -7.43
C CYS A 53 12.79 -0.08 -8.80
N ASP A 54 13.15 -0.74 -9.90
CA ASP A 54 12.87 -0.26 -11.25
C ASP A 54 11.36 -0.20 -11.52
N MET A 55 10.62 -1.23 -11.08
CA MET A 55 9.15 -1.23 -11.14
C MET A 55 8.56 -0.02 -10.41
N PHE A 56 8.97 0.26 -9.16
CA PHE A 56 8.43 1.39 -8.41
C PHE A 56 8.99 2.75 -8.85
N ASN A 57 10.18 2.83 -9.40
CA ASN A 57 10.68 4.03 -10.07
C ASN A 57 9.88 4.36 -11.32
N PHE A 58 9.36 3.36 -12.04
CA PHE A 58 8.50 3.55 -13.20
C PHE A 58 7.06 3.91 -12.79
N VAL A 59 6.48 3.18 -11.85
CA VAL A 59 5.07 3.35 -11.41
C VAL A 59 4.88 4.61 -10.57
N GLN A 60 5.90 5.02 -9.79
CA GLN A 60 5.90 6.21 -8.94
C GLN A 60 4.70 6.31 -7.98
N PRO A 61 4.47 5.30 -7.11
CA PRO A 61 3.43 5.42 -6.08
C PRO A 61 3.74 6.60 -5.17
N GLU A 62 2.72 7.31 -4.72
CA GLU A 62 2.92 8.38 -3.75
C GLU A 62 3.01 7.85 -2.32
N VAL A 63 2.32 6.73 -2.04
CA VAL A 63 2.44 5.99 -0.79
C VAL A 63 2.42 4.49 -1.09
N LEU A 64 3.31 3.73 -0.46
CA LEU A 64 3.44 2.29 -0.62
C LEU A 64 3.74 1.63 0.73
N GLY A 65 2.81 0.83 1.22
CA GLY A 65 3.03 -0.04 2.39
C GLY A 65 3.85 -1.27 1.97
N LEU A 66 4.92 -1.56 2.69
CA LEU A 66 5.76 -2.73 2.47
C LEU A 66 5.56 -3.74 3.61
N GLN A 67 5.42 -5.01 3.29
CA GLN A 67 5.28 -6.09 4.25
C GLN A 67 6.35 -7.16 3.99
N SER A 68 6.58 -8.01 5.00
CA SER A 68 7.56 -9.11 4.93
C SER A 68 8.90 -8.69 4.36
N LEU A 69 9.55 -7.76 5.06
CA LEU A 69 10.91 -7.32 4.71
C LEU A 69 11.73 -7.11 5.99
N THR A 70 13.02 -7.29 5.85
CA THR A 70 13.98 -6.95 6.91
C THR A 70 14.37 -5.48 6.84
N GLU A 71 14.89 -4.94 7.95
CA GLU A 71 15.44 -3.58 7.97
C GLU A 71 16.56 -3.39 6.94
N ALA A 72 17.38 -4.41 6.73
CA ALA A 72 18.43 -4.40 5.71
C ALA A 72 17.86 -4.32 4.28
N GLN A 73 16.73 -5.01 4.00
CA GLN A 73 16.05 -4.91 2.71
C GLN A 73 15.44 -3.51 2.53
N LEU A 74 14.76 -2.96 3.54
CA LEU A 74 14.20 -1.61 3.50
C LEU A 74 15.28 -0.56 3.24
N SER A 75 16.41 -0.65 3.93
CA SER A 75 17.55 0.26 3.73
C SER A 75 18.06 0.25 2.30
N LYS A 76 18.17 -0.92 1.68
CA LYS A 76 18.60 -1.05 0.27
C LYS A 76 17.56 -0.54 -0.73
N ILE A 77 16.27 -0.73 -0.46
CA ILE A 77 15.18 -0.15 -1.26
C ILE A 77 15.25 1.39 -1.22
N LYS A 78 15.38 1.98 -0.04
CA LYS A 78 15.48 3.44 0.14
C LYS A 78 16.65 4.06 -0.62
N LEU A 79 17.78 3.39 -0.70
CA LEU A 79 18.95 3.86 -1.47
C LEU A 79 18.67 3.97 -2.97
N ARG A 80 17.75 3.15 -3.51
CA ARG A 80 17.42 3.08 -4.94
C ARG A 80 16.17 3.88 -5.32
N LEU A 81 15.21 4.01 -4.40
CA LEU A 81 13.99 4.80 -4.60
C LEU A 81 14.19 6.24 -4.10
N THR A 82 15.04 7.01 -4.79
CA THR A 82 15.51 8.32 -4.34
C THR A 82 14.41 9.39 -4.22
N ALA A 83 13.28 9.22 -4.89
CA ALA A 83 12.11 10.08 -4.73
C ALA A 83 11.30 9.77 -3.46
N HIS A 84 11.57 8.64 -2.79
CA HIS A 84 10.82 8.19 -1.63
C HIS A 84 11.64 8.28 -0.35
N ASN A 85 10.95 8.61 0.74
CA ASN A 85 11.40 8.39 2.10
C ASN A 85 10.57 7.25 2.73
N ALA A 86 10.95 6.81 3.93
CA ALA A 86 10.21 5.82 4.70
C ALA A 86 9.78 6.39 6.05
N ALA A 87 8.51 6.16 6.40
CA ALA A 87 7.94 6.29 7.72
C ALA A 87 7.70 4.85 8.22
N THR A 88 8.63 4.32 9.01
CA THR A 88 8.72 2.90 9.31
C THR A 88 8.87 2.06 8.03
N ASP A 89 7.92 1.18 7.68
CA ASP A 89 7.83 0.39 6.45
C ASP A 89 6.84 0.95 5.41
N ILE A 90 6.42 2.21 5.59
CA ILE A 90 5.58 2.94 4.65
C ILE A 90 6.48 3.89 3.84
N LEU A 91 6.67 3.60 2.56
CA LEU A 91 7.34 4.52 1.64
C LEU A 91 6.39 5.63 1.22
N TYR A 92 6.90 6.86 1.12
CA TYR A 92 6.15 8.01 0.61
C TYR A 92 7.01 8.87 -0.30
N ASN A 93 6.43 9.38 -1.38
CA ASN A 93 7.10 10.30 -2.29
C ASN A 93 7.28 11.66 -1.62
N LYS A 94 8.51 11.97 -1.20
CA LYS A 94 8.84 13.17 -0.46
C LYS A 94 8.65 14.49 -1.23
N ASN A 95 8.44 14.40 -2.55
CA ASN A 95 8.21 15.59 -3.39
C ASN A 95 6.73 16.00 -3.41
N THR A 96 5.82 15.09 -3.07
CA THR A 96 4.36 15.31 -3.15
C THR A 96 3.64 15.07 -1.82
N ILE A 97 4.28 14.37 -0.87
CA ILE A 97 3.73 13.98 0.43
C ILE A 97 4.64 14.48 1.53
N GLN A 98 4.06 15.15 2.52
CA GLN A 98 4.73 15.54 3.75
C GLN A 98 4.36 14.56 4.87
N LEU A 99 5.36 14.05 5.59
CA LEU A 99 5.18 13.28 6.81
C LEU A 99 4.95 14.24 7.99
N ASP A 100 3.86 14.02 8.72
CA ASP A 100 3.58 14.72 9.97
C ASP A 100 4.11 13.91 11.17
N THR A 101 3.62 12.68 11.33
CA THR A 101 4.06 11.77 12.40
C THR A 101 3.89 10.31 11.97
N CYS A 102 4.61 9.39 12.62
CA CYS A 102 4.50 7.95 12.35
C CYS A 102 4.87 7.14 13.60
N GLY A 103 4.54 5.85 13.56
CA GLY A 103 4.86 4.89 14.62
C GLY A 103 4.41 3.48 14.28
N THR A 104 4.42 2.63 15.30
CA THR A 104 3.93 1.24 15.27
C THR A 104 2.83 1.04 16.30
N LEU A 105 1.94 0.10 16.07
CA LEU A 105 0.97 -0.32 17.08
C LEU A 105 1.56 -1.46 17.90
N GLU A 106 1.52 -1.28 19.20
CA GLU A 106 1.92 -2.30 20.17
C GLU A 106 0.74 -3.19 20.57
N GLY A 107 1.03 -4.36 21.16
CA GLY A 107 0.00 -5.26 21.71
C GLY A 107 -0.80 -6.05 20.68
N LEU A 108 -0.34 -6.12 19.43
CA LEU A 108 -0.88 -7.03 18.44
C LEU A 108 -0.49 -8.49 18.76
N PRO A 109 -1.26 -9.49 18.28
CA PRO A 109 -0.86 -10.89 18.37
C PRO A 109 0.53 -11.13 17.81
N GLU A 110 1.29 -12.05 18.42
CA GLU A 110 2.66 -12.37 18.02
C GLU A 110 2.76 -12.62 16.52
N GLY A 111 3.78 -12.01 15.88
CA GLY A 111 4.05 -12.06 14.45
C GLY A 111 3.12 -11.21 13.59
N SER A 112 2.12 -10.54 14.16
CA SER A 112 1.33 -9.52 13.46
C SER A 112 1.93 -8.14 13.71
N THR A 113 2.01 -7.31 12.67
CA THR A 113 2.53 -5.95 12.75
C THR A 113 1.56 -4.94 12.16
N CYS A 114 1.65 -3.71 12.64
CA CYS A 114 0.99 -2.57 12.03
C CYS A 114 1.81 -1.32 12.26
N SER A 115 2.33 -0.74 11.19
CA SER A 115 2.91 0.60 11.18
C SER A 115 1.85 1.61 10.76
N TRP A 116 2.02 2.85 11.19
CA TRP A 116 1.11 3.92 10.80
C TRP A 116 1.88 5.22 10.54
N ALA A 117 1.28 6.06 9.70
CA ALA A 117 1.75 7.41 9.47
C ALA A 117 0.58 8.36 9.22
N LYS A 118 0.73 9.60 9.68
CA LYS A 118 -0.10 10.72 9.29
C LYS A 118 0.66 11.55 8.27
N PHE A 119 0.03 11.82 7.15
CA PHE A 119 0.60 12.55 6.02
C PHE A 119 -0.26 13.75 5.66
N THR A 120 0.37 14.72 4.99
CA THR A 120 -0.30 15.83 4.32
C THR A 120 0.04 15.80 2.82
N LYS A 121 -0.97 15.94 1.97
CA LYS A 121 -0.84 16.20 0.54
C LYS A 121 -1.54 17.51 0.17
N GLY A 122 -0.77 18.52 -0.20
CA GLY A 122 -1.31 19.89 -0.32
C GLY A 122 -1.90 20.35 1.01
N GLU A 123 -3.22 20.56 1.06
CA GLU A 123 -3.94 20.96 2.29
C GLU A 123 -4.74 19.79 2.91
N LYS A 124 -4.51 18.56 2.46
CA LYS A 124 -5.29 17.39 2.90
C LYS A 124 -4.46 16.48 3.78
N ASP A 125 -4.87 16.35 5.04
CA ASP A 125 -4.31 15.39 5.98
C ASP A 125 -5.00 14.04 5.83
N PHE A 126 -4.23 12.97 5.98
CA PHE A 126 -4.73 11.60 5.94
C PHE A 126 -3.84 10.64 6.72
N TYR A 127 -4.45 9.53 7.16
CA TYR A 127 -3.73 8.44 7.83
C TYR A 127 -3.52 7.25 6.90
N VAL A 128 -2.40 6.57 7.10
CA VAL A 128 -2.08 5.27 6.47
C VAL A 128 -1.68 4.31 7.58
N PHE A 129 -2.28 3.12 7.57
CA PHE A 129 -1.94 1.99 8.42
C PHE A 129 -1.48 0.85 7.52
N ASN A 130 -0.26 0.38 7.73
CA ASN A 130 0.34 -0.72 6.97
C ASN A 130 0.37 -1.96 7.85
N VAL A 131 -0.36 -3.01 7.46
CA VAL A 131 -0.54 -4.21 8.27
C VAL A 131 0.13 -5.43 7.63
N CYS A 132 0.67 -6.30 8.47
CA CYS A 132 1.09 -7.64 8.09
C CYS A 132 0.62 -8.60 9.19
N PHE A 133 -0.42 -9.40 8.91
CA PHE A 133 -0.99 -10.29 9.92
C PHE A 133 -0.51 -11.72 9.74
N GLN A 134 -0.58 -12.50 10.83
CA GLN A 134 -0.32 -13.92 10.81
C GLN A 134 -1.40 -14.69 10.02
N THR A 135 -1.06 -15.88 9.54
CA THR A 135 -1.96 -16.76 8.79
C THR A 135 -2.99 -17.47 9.66
N ASP A 136 -2.78 -17.50 10.99
CA ASP A 136 -3.79 -18.02 11.92
C ASP A 136 -5.03 -17.13 11.97
N LEU A 137 -6.20 -17.69 11.69
CA LEU A 137 -7.44 -16.94 11.56
C LEU A 137 -7.84 -16.21 12.85
N THR A 138 -7.57 -16.78 14.01
CA THR A 138 -7.89 -16.19 15.32
C THR A 138 -7.01 -14.99 15.58
N ASN A 139 -5.70 -15.13 15.38
CA ASN A 139 -4.72 -14.06 15.55
C ASN A 139 -4.95 -12.94 14.54
N ALA A 140 -5.19 -13.26 13.27
CA ALA A 140 -5.52 -12.27 12.24
C ALA A 140 -6.83 -11.51 12.56
N THR A 141 -7.85 -12.19 13.09
CA THR A 141 -9.11 -11.55 13.51
C THR A 141 -8.91 -10.61 14.69
N THR A 142 -8.10 -11.02 15.67
CA THR A 142 -7.74 -10.20 16.83
C THR A 142 -6.95 -8.97 16.38
N ALA A 143 -5.94 -9.15 15.50
CA ALA A 143 -5.16 -8.06 14.93
C ALA A 143 -6.03 -7.06 14.16
N ALA A 144 -6.92 -7.53 13.28
CA ALA A 144 -7.83 -6.67 12.53
C ALA A 144 -8.77 -5.86 13.45
N THR A 145 -9.21 -6.45 14.57
CA THR A 145 -10.04 -5.76 15.56
C THR A 145 -9.24 -4.70 16.29
N ALA A 146 -8.03 -5.02 16.75
CA ALA A 146 -7.14 -4.10 17.44
C ALA A 146 -6.75 -2.89 16.56
N VAL A 147 -6.40 -3.14 15.30
CA VAL A 147 -6.09 -2.07 14.33
C VAL A 147 -7.29 -1.13 14.15
N ARG A 148 -8.50 -1.65 13.99
CA ARG A 148 -9.70 -0.81 13.88
C ARG A 148 -9.96 0.05 15.12
N THR A 149 -9.75 -0.50 16.30
CA THR A 149 -9.87 0.23 17.57
C THR A 149 -8.84 1.36 17.63
N ALA A 150 -7.57 1.04 17.36
CA ALA A 150 -6.50 2.02 17.36
C ALA A 150 -6.75 3.16 16.35
N ILE A 151 -7.23 2.84 15.14
CA ILE A 151 -7.59 3.87 14.15
C ILE A 151 -8.68 4.81 14.70
N ALA A 152 -9.70 4.28 15.37
CA ALA A 152 -10.78 5.11 15.91
C ALA A 152 -10.29 6.02 17.05
N GLU A 153 -9.35 5.56 17.86
CA GLU A 153 -8.73 6.33 18.95
C GLU A 153 -7.78 7.41 18.41
N MET A 154 -6.96 7.07 17.42
CA MET A 154 -5.95 7.97 16.84
C MET A 154 -6.56 9.02 15.91
N ASN A 155 -7.69 8.72 15.28
CA ASN A 155 -8.35 9.58 14.31
C ASN A 155 -9.80 9.93 14.70
N PRO A 156 -10.03 10.59 15.86
CA PRO A 156 -11.37 10.98 16.29
C PRO A 156 -12.02 12.00 15.34
N GLY A 157 -11.21 12.75 14.59
CA GLY A 157 -11.65 13.71 13.57
C GLY A 157 -12.09 13.08 12.25
N ASN A 158 -12.02 11.76 12.09
CA ASN A 158 -12.38 11.04 10.88
C ASN A 158 -11.67 11.55 9.59
N LEU A 159 -10.41 11.93 9.70
CA LEU A 159 -9.59 12.23 8.52
C LEU A 159 -9.59 11.05 7.55
N PRO A 160 -9.43 11.27 6.25
CA PRO A 160 -9.23 10.22 5.27
C PRO A 160 -8.21 9.20 5.76
N THR A 161 -8.53 7.92 5.68
CA THR A 161 -7.69 6.85 6.22
C THR A 161 -7.60 5.71 5.24
N PHE A 162 -6.39 5.14 5.12
CA PHE A 162 -6.11 3.94 4.36
C PHE A 162 -5.61 2.84 5.28
N VAL A 163 -6.01 1.60 5.00
CA VAL A 163 -5.40 0.41 5.57
C VAL A 163 -4.84 -0.40 4.41
N LEU A 164 -3.54 -0.60 4.41
CA LEU A 164 -2.78 -1.32 3.39
C LEU A 164 -2.24 -2.60 4.00
N GLY A 165 -2.06 -3.63 3.19
CA GLY A 165 -1.24 -4.74 3.64
C GLY A 165 -1.82 -6.12 3.42
N TYR A 166 -1.10 -7.06 4.03
CA TYR A 166 -1.37 -8.48 4.04
C TYR A 166 -2.21 -8.85 5.28
N LEU A 167 -3.37 -9.46 5.07
CA LEU A 167 -4.27 -9.84 6.16
C LEU A 167 -4.02 -11.25 6.73
N GLY A 168 -3.02 -11.98 6.22
CA GLY A 168 -2.72 -13.35 6.64
C GLY A 168 -3.72 -14.39 6.12
N VAL A 169 -4.89 -13.95 5.68
CA VAL A 169 -5.99 -14.78 5.18
C VAL A 169 -6.65 -14.12 3.97
N SER A 170 -7.35 -14.92 3.15
CA SER A 170 -8.03 -14.41 1.97
C SER A 170 -9.27 -13.56 2.30
N ASP A 171 -9.73 -12.81 1.30
CA ASP A 171 -11.01 -12.12 1.34
C ASP A 171 -12.16 -13.12 1.60
N GLY A 172 -13.25 -12.64 2.18
CA GLY A 172 -14.34 -13.47 2.66
C GLY A 172 -14.12 -14.08 4.04
N LYS A 173 -12.93 -13.97 4.66
CA LYS A 173 -12.67 -14.39 6.03
C LYS A 173 -12.94 -13.25 7.03
N THR A 174 -13.00 -13.62 8.32
CA THR A 174 -13.37 -12.68 9.40
C THR A 174 -12.47 -11.43 9.47
N PRO A 175 -11.13 -11.50 9.35
CA PRO A 175 -10.27 -10.30 9.34
C PRO A 175 -10.67 -9.29 8.26
N TYR A 176 -10.90 -9.76 7.03
CA TYR A 176 -11.40 -8.94 5.94
C TYR A 176 -12.75 -8.29 6.30
N SER A 177 -13.71 -9.08 6.79
CA SER A 177 -15.04 -8.58 7.20
C SER A 177 -14.94 -7.52 8.30
N ARG A 178 -13.98 -7.65 9.23
CA ARG A 178 -13.72 -6.64 10.26
C ARG A 178 -13.28 -5.31 9.67
N ILE A 179 -12.41 -5.31 8.66
CA ILE A 179 -11.93 -4.08 8.03
C ILE A 179 -13.03 -3.44 7.17
N ILE A 180 -13.70 -4.21 6.30
CA ILE A 180 -14.74 -3.65 5.41
C ILE A 180 -16.00 -3.18 6.14
N ALA A 181 -16.17 -3.53 7.41
CA ALA A 181 -17.26 -2.95 8.23
C ALA A 181 -17.17 -1.42 8.35
N LYS A 182 -15.98 -0.82 8.18
CA LYS A 182 -15.73 0.63 8.28
C LYS A 182 -15.09 1.24 7.02
N TYR A 183 -14.36 0.44 6.24
CA TYR A 183 -13.59 0.88 5.07
C TYR A 183 -14.15 0.25 3.79
N ASN A 184 -13.95 0.92 2.68
CA ASN A 184 -14.18 0.35 1.35
C ASN A 184 -12.94 -0.45 0.93
N ASP A 185 -13.12 -1.64 0.39
CA ASP A 185 -12.09 -2.32 -0.39
C ASP A 185 -11.97 -1.65 -1.75
N CYS A 186 -10.81 -1.10 -2.08
CA CYS A 186 -10.58 -0.38 -3.32
C CYS A 186 -10.81 -1.25 -4.57
N TYR A 187 -10.52 -2.56 -4.49
CA TYR A 187 -10.83 -3.50 -5.57
C TYR A 187 -12.33 -3.52 -5.90
N THR A 188 -13.17 -3.64 -4.87
CA THR A 188 -14.64 -3.76 -5.07
C THR A 188 -15.30 -2.44 -5.43
N LYS A 189 -14.64 -1.30 -5.19
CA LYS A 189 -15.18 0.06 -5.43
C LYS A 189 -14.65 0.72 -6.68
N ALA A 190 -13.56 0.22 -7.24
CA ALA A 190 -12.96 0.79 -8.42
C ALA A 190 -13.85 0.58 -9.66
N PRO A 191 -14.16 1.63 -10.44
CA PRO A 191 -14.83 1.50 -11.72
C PRO A 191 -13.92 0.90 -12.81
N VAL A 192 -12.60 0.95 -12.61
CA VAL A 192 -11.59 0.35 -13.49
C VAL A 192 -10.73 -0.60 -12.66
N VAL A 193 -10.73 -1.87 -13.02
CA VAL A 193 -9.95 -2.92 -12.35
C VAL A 193 -9.06 -3.61 -13.37
N SER A 194 -7.76 -3.66 -13.10
CA SER A 194 -6.75 -4.43 -13.83
C SER A 194 -6.09 -5.42 -12.88
N ALA A 195 -6.80 -6.49 -12.56
CA ALA A 195 -6.36 -7.55 -11.66
C ALA A 195 -7.09 -8.85 -12.05
N GLU A 196 -6.37 -9.78 -12.65
CA GLU A 196 -6.94 -11.03 -13.19
C GLU A 196 -6.84 -12.18 -12.19
N TYR A 197 -5.88 -12.10 -11.25
CA TYR A 197 -5.52 -13.21 -10.36
C TYR A 197 -5.62 -12.79 -8.90
N GLY A 198 -5.54 -13.78 -8.00
CA GLY A 198 -5.26 -13.55 -6.60
C GLY A 198 -3.89 -12.87 -6.39
N THR A 199 -3.63 -12.40 -5.19
CA THR A 199 -2.42 -11.59 -4.94
C THR A 199 -1.18 -12.43 -4.64
N VAL A 200 -1.33 -13.71 -4.29
CA VAL A 200 -0.23 -14.64 -3.98
C VAL A 200 0.16 -15.46 -5.20
N ASN A 201 1.43 -15.51 -5.53
CA ASN A 201 1.98 -16.27 -6.67
C ASN A 201 3.01 -17.34 -6.27
N ASN A 202 3.60 -17.27 -5.06
CA ASN A 202 4.60 -18.22 -4.56
C ASN A 202 5.80 -18.39 -5.49
N PHE A 203 6.20 -17.37 -6.23
CA PHE A 203 7.21 -17.43 -7.30
C PHE A 203 6.83 -18.37 -8.46
N ASP A 204 5.59 -18.82 -8.54
CA ASP A 204 5.11 -19.70 -9.60
C ASP A 204 4.59 -18.89 -10.81
N LEU A 205 5.23 -19.11 -11.95
CA LEU A 205 4.87 -18.48 -13.23
C LEU A 205 3.78 -19.23 -13.99
N ALA A 206 3.65 -20.53 -13.72
CA ALA A 206 2.70 -21.40 -14.40
C ALA A 206 1.29 -21.31 -13.81
N ALA A 207 1.14 -20.49 -12.82
CA ALA A 207 0.07 -20.53 -11.88
C ALA A 207 -1.31 -20.43 -12.50
N ASN A 208 -2.09 -21.41 -12.26
CA ASN A 208 -3.51 -21.24 -11.95
C ASN A 208 -3.59 -20.42 -10.66
N HIS A 209 -3.35 -19.12 -10.78
CA HIS A 209 -3.43 -18.24 -9.64
C HIS A 209 -4.85 -18.30 -9.09
N SER A 210 -4.96 -18.67 -7.83
CA SER A 210 -6.19 -18.56 -7.07
C SER A 210 -6.79 -17.17 -7.28
N SER A 211 -8.11 -17.06 -7.29
CA SER A 211 -8.79 -15.76 -7.24
C SER A 211 -8.71 -15.10 -5.87
N ASP A 212 -8.16 -15.80 -4.85
CA ASP A 212 -8.09 -15.32 -3.47
C ASP A 212 -7.11 -14.16 -3.34
N ARG A 213 -7.57 -13.10 -2.70
CA ARG A 213 -6.74 -11.93 -2.40
C ARG A 213 -6.37 -11.94 -0.93
N TYR A 214 -5.10 -11.72 -0.66
CA TYR A 214 -4.51 -11.63 0.68
C TYR A 214 -3.93 -10.24 0.97
N ASP A 215 -3.65 -9.48 -0.11
CA ASP A 215 -3.08 -8.14 -0.07
C ASP A 215 -4.14 -7.13 -0.48
N PHE A 216 -4.24 -6.04 0.26
CA PHE A 216 -5.36 -5.12 0.15
C PHE A 216 -4.94 -3.66 0.19
N VAL A 217 -5.79 -2.83 -0.42
CA VAL A 217 -5.86 -1.38 -0.23
C VAL A 217 -7.29 -1.07 0.18
N PHE A 218 -7.48 -0.70 1.44
CA PHE A 218 -8.76 -0.22 1.95
C PHE A 218 -8.71 1.29 2.13
N ALA A 219 -9.84 1.95 1.92
CA ALA A 219 -9.98 3.40 2.05
C ALA A 219 -11.23 3.79 2.84
N SER A 220 -11.18 4.90 3.57
CA SER A 220 -12.36 5.48 4.21
C SER A 220 -13.49 5.68 3.21
N ARG A 221 -14.73 5.58 3.67
CA ARG A 221 -15.92 5.61 2.80
C ARG A 221 -16.13 6.92 2.04
N ASN A 222 -15.56 8.01 2.52
CA ASN A 222 -15.58 9.33 1.88
C ASN A 222 -14.51 9.52 0.79
N ILE A 223 -13.65 8.51 0.57
CA ILE A 223 -12.62 8.52 -0.48
C ILE A 223 -13.22 7.91 -1.75
N SER A 224 -13.08 8.63 -2.86
CA SER A 224 -13.48 8.14 -4.18
C SER A 224 -12.38 7.27 -4.77
N VAL A 225 -12.68 6.02 -5.07
CA VAL A 225 -11.76 5.11 -5.76
C VAL A 225 -11.93 5.27 -7.26
N LEU A 226 -10.85 5.54 -7.99
CA LEU A 226 -10.86 5.79 -9.43
C LEU A 226 -10.43 4.58 -10.24
N ALA A 227 -9.44 3.83 -9.75
CA ALA A 227 -8.95 2.61 -10.38
C ALA A 227 -8.24 1.74 -9.34
N TYR A 228 -8.19 0.44 -9.61
CA TYR A 228 -7.40 -0.54 -8.88
C TYR A 228 -6.62 -1.38 -9.88
N GLY A 229 -5.38 -1.74 -9.54
CA GLY A 229 -4.54 -2.57 -10.39
C GLY A 229 -3.60 -3.46 -9.58
N GLN A 230 -3.25 -4.60 -10.19
CA GLN A 230 -2.24 -5.51 -9.72
C GLN A 230 -1.05 -5.44 -10.68
N LEU A 231 0.16 -5.24 -10.14
CA LEU A 231 1.36 -5.16 -10.96
C LEU A 231 1.94 -6.56 -11.18
N GLN A 232 1.66 -7.14 -12.35
CA GLN A 232 2.14 -8.46 -12.75
C GLN A 232 3.50 -8.34 -13.44
N TYR A 233 4.53 -8.00 -12.67
CA TYR A 233 5.87 -7.81 -13.19
C TYR A 233 6.68 -9.09 -13.13
N SER A 234 7.46 -9.37 -14.17
CA SER A 234 8.39 -10.49 -14.23
C SER A 234 9.65 -10.09 -14.97
N TYR A 235 10.73 -10.82 -14.78
CA TYR A 235 12.03 -10.56 -15.38
C TYR A 235 12.74 -11.88 -15.76
N PHE A 236 13.88 -11.80 -16.42
CA PHE A 236 14.67 -12.95 -16.80
C PHE A 236 16.02 -12.95 -16.09
N THR A 237 16.45 -14.12 -15.67
CA THR A 237 17.83 -14.40 -15.23
C THR A 237 18.48 -15.36 -16.23
N GLN A 238 19.79 -15.19 -16.46
CA GLN A 238 20.55 -16.16 -17.22
C GLN A 238 21.06 -17.23 -16.27
N GLU A 239 20.76 -18.51 -16.59
CA GLU A 239 21.22 -19.66 -15.84
C GLU A 239 22.63 -20.03 -16.26
N SER A 240 23.31 -20.92 -15.51
CA SER A 240 24.70 -21.36 -15.77
C SER A 240 24.87 -22.09 -17.09
N ASP A 241 23.82 -22.69 -17.64
CA ASP A 241 23.81 -23.36 -18.93
C ASP A 241 23.54 -22.41 -20.12
N GLY A 242 23.42 -21.10 -19.85
CA GLY A 242 23.15 -20.08 -20.85
C GLY A 242 21.68 -19.91 -21.19
N THR A 243 20.77 -20.67 -20.60
CA THR A 243 19.33 -20.50 -20.80
C THR A 243 18.81 -19.30 -20.00
N ASN A 244 17.69 -18.71 -20.45
CA ASN A 244 17.00 -17.66 -19.73
C ASN A 244 15.82 -18.25 -18.94
N LYS A 245 15.81 -18.01 -17.63
CA LYS A 245 14.70 -18.38 -16.76
C LYS A 245 13.88 -17.13 -16.39
N ARG A 246 12.57 -17.18 -16.65
CA ARG A 246 11.64 -16.13 -16.22
C ARG A 246 11.40 -16.24 -14.73
N ARG A 247 11.33 -15.09 -14.03
CA ARG A 247 11.19 -15.05 -12.58
C ARG A 247 10.22 -13.95 -12.15
N LEU A 248 9.69 -14.07 -10.94
CA LEU A 248 8.87 -13.07 -10.27
C LEU A 248 9.67 -12.37 -9.16
N PRO A 249 9.46 -11.07 -8.91
CA PRO A 249 10.25 -10.33 -7.94
C PRO A 249 9.84 -10.56 -6.48
N SER A 250 8.69 -11.19 -6.23
CA SER A 250 8.19 -11.56 -4.91
C SER A 250 7.20 -12.72 -5.01
N THR A 251 6.87 -13.33 -3.87
CA THR A 251 5.78 -14.32 -3.74
C THR A 251 4.39 -13.71 -3.88
N HIS A 252 4.30 -12.39 -3.91
CA HIS A 252 3.05 -11.66 -4.07
C HIS A 252 3.16 -10.61 -5.18
N PHE A 253 2.01 -10.27 -5.76
CA PHE A 253 1.90 -9.14 -6.68
C PHE A 253 1.59 -7.86 -5.92
N PRO A 254 2.24 -6.73 -6.23
CA PRO A 254 1.85 -5.44 -5.68
C PRO A 254 0.43 -5.07 -6.11
N VAL A 255 -0.33 -4.52 -5.19
CA VAL A 255 -1.67 -3.99 -5.45
C VAL A 255 -1.70 -2.48 -5.28
N MET A 256 -2.35 -1.79 -6.21
CA MET A 256 -2.32 -0.34 -6.33
C MET A 256 -3.74 0.22 -6.49
N ALA A 257 -3.99 1.37 -5.92
CA ALA A 257 -5.23 2.12 -6.11
C ALA A 257 -4.95 3.58 -6.48
N LYS A 258 -5.68 4.09 -7.46
CA LYS A 258 -5.81 5.53 -7.70
C LYS A 258 -7.07 6.01 -7.01
N VAL A 259 -6.94 7.00 -6.16
CA VAL A 259 -8.04 7.52 -5.36
C VAL A 259 -8.05 9.05 -5.40
N LYS A 260 -9.16 9.62 -4.93
CA LYS A 260 -9.36 11.06 -4.82
C LYS A 260 -9.63 11.38 -3.35
N LEU A 261 -8.76 12.18 -2.76
CA LEU A 261 -8.95 12.70 -1.40
C LEU A 261 -10.10 13.72 -1.39
N PRO A 262 -10.96 13.68 -0.37
CA PRO A 262 -12.12 14.59 -0.28
C PRO A 262 -11.74 16.05 -0.07
#